data_2f4b5089c2247733025bc77e6e5bc559
#
_entry.id   2f4b5089c2247733025bc77e6e5bc559
#
_cell.length_a   1.000
_cell.length_b   1.000
_cell.length_c   1.000
_cell.angle_alpha   90.00
_cell.angle_beta   90.00
_cell.angle_gamma   90.00
#
_symmetry.space_group_name_H-M   'P 1'
#
loop_
_entity.id
_entity.type
_entity.pdbx_description
1 polymer ?
#
loop_
_entity_poly.entity_id
_entity_poly.type
_entity_poly.pdbx_seq_one_letter_code
_entity_poly.pdbx_strand_id
1 'polypeptide(L)'
;MNIVIAGDGEVGMHLAEALVRSNHSITIVDPHEELLKMMESHTDLMTVTGDSTSTAVLQRANVKKADLMIAVLHDEHINLLTGIIAKKLGAKKVIARVNTMENLSPEVWRMYQDLGIEGHHPRSLLRQKLLAFLLHGLDRQNHRHQQEIPPCHGASGR
;
A
#
# COMPACT_ATOMS: atom_id res chain seq x y z
N MET A 1 -2.64 9.47 -1.90
CA MET A 1 -3.16 8.08 -1.94
C MET A 1 -3.29 7.57 -0.52
N ASN A 2 -4.29 6.72 -0.27
CA ASN A 2 -4.44 6.01 1.00
C ASN A 2 -3.73 4.66 0.89
N ILE A 3 -2.71 4.45 1.69
CA ILE A 3 -1.89 3.23 1.66
C ILE A 3 -1.99 2.55 3.03
N VAL A 4 -2.31 1.27 3.03
CA VAL A 4 -2.30 0.44 4.24
C VAL A 4 -1.13 -0.53 4.15
N ILE A 5 -0.34 -0.62 5.19
CA ILE A 5 0.83 -1.50 5.28
C ILE A 5 0.61 -2.48 6.43
N ALA A 6 0.61 -3.76 6.14
CA ALA A 6 0.74 -4.80 7.16
C ALA A 6 2.21 -5.22 7.23
N GLY A 7 2.83 -4.98 8.37
CA GLY A 7 4.25 -5.27 8.57
C GLY A 7 4.53 -5.55 10.04
N ASP A 8 5.50 -6.40 10.32
CA ASP A 8 5.89 -6.84 11.67
C ASP A 8 7.36 -6.52 11.96
N GLY A 9 7.81 -5.33 11.63
CA GLY A 9 9.19 -4.93 11.91
C GLY A 9 9.77 -3.87 10.98
N GLU A 10 11.09 -3.87 10.86
CA GLU A 10 11.88 -2.85 10.18
C GLU A 10 11.46 -2.57 8.73
N VAL A 11 11.03 -3.60 7.99
CA VAL A 11 10.65 -3.44 6.58
C VAL A 11 9.41 -2.58 6.45
N GLY A 12 8.38 -2.86 7.27
CA GLY A 12 7.14 -2.06 7.30
C GLY A 12 7.42 -0.63 7.72
N MET A 13 8.26 -0.44 8.75
CA MET A 13 8.65 0.88 9.25
C MET A 13 9.40 1.70 8.20
N HIS A 14 10.48 1.18 7.62
CA HIS A 14 11.25 1.91 6.60
C HIS A 14 10.40 2.25 5.37
N LEU A 15 9.49 1.34 5.00
CA LEU A 15 8.57 1.56 3.90
C LEU A 15 7.60 2.71 4.21
N ALA A 16 7.02 2.72 5.40
CA ALA A 16 6.11 3.76 5.83
C ALA A 16 6.79 5.14 5.87
N GLU A 17 7.98 5.24 6.46
CA GLU A 17 8.76 6.47 6.50
C GLU A 17 9.05 7.02 5.10
N ALA A 18 9.41 6.14 4.16
CA ALA A 18 9.67 6.53 2.78
C ALA A 18 8.40 7.06 2.09
N LEU A 19 7.23 6.47 2.38
CA LEU A 19 5.97 6.82 1.75
C LEU A 19 5.32 8.07 2.35
N VAL A 20 5.49 8.31 3.64
CA VAL A 20 5.01 9.55 4.29
C VAL A 20 5.67 10.78 3.66
N ARG A 21 6.97 10.70 3.36
CA ARG A 21 7.71 11.79 2.70
C ARG A 21 7.17 12.13 1.29
N SER A 22 6.40 11.23 0.69
CA SER A 22 5.79 11.40 -0.63
C SER A 22 4.35 11.90 -0.58
N ASN A 23 3.93 12.48 0.55
CA ASN A 23 2.60 13.06 0.76
C ASN A 23 1.44 12.06 0.55
N HIS A 24 1.61 10.84 1.08
CA HIS A 24 0.57 9.81 1.11
C HIS A 24 0.03 9.66 2.53
N SER A 25 -1.25 9.31 2.63
CA SER A 25 -1.89 8.95 3.89
C SER A 25 -1.56 7.48 4.18
N ILE A 26 -0.78 7.23 5.24
CA ILE A 26 -0.28 5.90 5.58
C ILE A 26 -0.99 5.40 6.83
N THR A 27 -1.44 4.14 6.78
CA THR A 27 -1.89 3.39 7.95
C THR A 27 -1.05 2.13 8.08
N ILE A 28 -0.49 1.90 9.27
CA ILE A 28 0.26 0.67 9.57
C ILE A 28 -0.58 -0.24 10.44
N VAL A 29 -0.56 -1.53 10.13
CA VAL A 29 -1.14 -2.61 10.91
C VAL A 29 0.00 -3.50 11.40
N ASP A 30 0.15 -3.62 12.71
CA ASP A 30 1.18 -4.43 13.35
C ASP A 30 0.65 -4.99 14.68
N PRO A 31 0.99 -6.23 15.10
CA PRO A 31 0.59 -6.74 16.40
C PRO A 31 1.37 -6.11 17.58
N HIS A 32 2.51 -5.46 17.33
CA HIS A 32 3.39 -4.92 18.36
C HIS A 32 3.07 -3.46 18.68
N GLU A 33 2.26 -3.22 19.69
CA GLU A 33 1.79 -1.88 20.08
C GLU A 33 2.93 -0.91 20.40
N GLU A 34 4.01 -1.37 21.04
CA GLU A 34 5.16 -0.53 21.40
C GLU A 34 5.87 0.00 20.17
N LEU A 35 6.04 -0.83 19.14
CA LEU A 35 6.61 -0.41 17.86
C LEU A 35 5.74 0.68 17.20
N LEU A 36 4.43 0.48 17.20
CA LEU A 36 3.49 1.45 16.62
C LEU A 36 3.52 2.79 17.34
N LYS A 37 3.55 2.81 18.67
CA LYS A 37 3.69 4.05 19.46
C LYS A 37 4.99 4.79 19.16
N MET A 38 6.09 4.07 18.99
CA MET A 38 7.36 4.66 18.58
C MET A 38 7.25 5.32 17.20
N MET A 39 6.60 4.69 16.26
CA MET A 39 6.40 5.23 14.91
C MET A 39 5.54 6.49 14.90
N GLU A 40 4.43 6.50 15.66
CA GLU A 40 3.55 7.68 15.81
C GLU A 40 4.29 8.90 16.37
N SER A 41 5.25 8.68 17.26
CA SER A 41 6.02 9.78 17.87
C SER A 41 6.98 10.48 16.90
N HIS A 42 7.33 9.82 15.78
CA HIS A 42 8.33 10.33 14.84
C HIS A 42 7.78 10.62 13.45
N THR A 43 6.55 10.15 13.15
CA THR A 43 6.01 10.18 11.79
C THR A 43 4.51 10.43 11.81
N ASP A 44 4.03 11.28 10.92
CA ASP A 44 2.59 11.54 10.73
C ASP A 44 1.92 10.39 9.95
N LEU A 45 1.56 9.34 10.68
CA LEU A 45 0.89 8.16 10.15
C LEU A 45 -0.16 7.65 11.15
N MET A 46 -1.10 6.86 10.64
CA MET A 46 -2.07 6.17 11.49
C MET A 46 -1.57 4.77 11.82
N THR A 47 -1.87 4.30 13.01
CA THR A 47 -1.56 2.93 13.43
C THR A 47 -2.80 2.16 13.83
N VAL A 48 -2.77 0.86 13.63
CA VAL A 48 -3.80 -0.09 14.07
C VAL A 48 -3.11 -1.31 14.65
N THR A 49 -3.20 -1.49 15.96
CA THR A 49 -2.66 -2.68 16.62
C THR A 49 -3.56 -3.88 16.35
N GLY A 50 -2.97 -4.98 15.93
CA GLY A 50 -3.66 -6.25 15.75
C GLY A 50 -3.09 -7.13 14.65
N ASP A 51 -3.70 -8.32 14.52
CA ASP A 51 -3.36 -9.30 13.50
C ASP A 51 -3.92 -8.86 12.14
N SER A 52 -3.05 -8.78 11.15
CA SER A 52 -3.42 -8.36 9.79
C SER A 52 -4.29 -9.37 9.03
N THR A 53 -4.43 -10.60 9.51
CA THR A 53 -5.37 -11.58 8.96
C THR A 53 -6.79 -11.42 9.52
N SER A 54 -6.97 -10.58 10.54
CA SER A 54 -8.27 -10.27 11.11
C SER A 54 -9.02 -9.25 10.26
N THR A 55 -10.21 -9.64 9.79
CA THR A 55 -11.09 -8.72 9.04
C THR A 55 -11.47 -7.49 9.84
N ALA A 56 -11.69 -7.63 11.15
CA ALA A 56 -12.00 -6.50 12.03
C ALA A 56 -10.85 -5.50 12.14
N VAL A 57 -9.60 -6.00 12.21
CA VAL A 57 -8.40 -5.16 12.23
C VAL A 57 -8.24 -4.42 10.90
N LEU A 58 -8.37 -5.11 9.77
CA LEU A 58 -8.30 -4.50 8.44
C LEU A 58 -9.43 -3.48 8.19
N GLN A 59 -10.62 -3.69 8.75
CA GLN A 59 -11.71 -2.72 8.70
C GLN A 59 -11.38 -1.47 9.50
N ARG A 60 -10.79 -1.59 10.71
CA ARG A 60 -10.31 -0.45 11.52
C ARG A 60 -9.22 0.32 10.77
N ALA A 61 -8.35 -0.38 10.04
CA ALA A 61 -7.33 0.24 9.17
C ALA A 61 -7.92 0.87 7.90
N ASN A 62 -9.25 0.85 7.72
CA ASN A 62 -9.97 1.42 6.60
C ASN A 62 -9.53 0.87 5.23
N VAL A 63 -9.18 -0.41 5.16
CA VAL A 63 -8.70 -1.11 3.95
C VAL A 63 -9.67 -0.95 2.78
N LYS A 64 -10.97 -0.85 3.04
CA LYS A 64 -11.99 -0.63 1.99
C LYS A 64 -11.72 0.63 1.14
N LYS A 65 -11.10 1.65 1.71
CA LYS A 65 -10.75 2.89 1.03
C LYS A 65 -9.29 2.96 0.59
N ALA A 66 -8.53 1.89 0.81
CA ALA A 66 -7.12 1.86 0.44
C ALA A 66 -6.94 1.83 -1.09
N ASP A 67 -6.13 2.75 -1.59
CA ASP A 67 -5.67 2.72 -2.98
C ASP A 67 -4.64 1.61 -3.18
N LEU A 68 -3.86 1.32 -2.12
CA LEU A 68 -2.84 0.28 -2.11
C LEU A 68 -2.77 -0.39 -0.73
N MET A 69 -2.80 -1.71 -0.73
CA MET A 69 -2.48 -2.54 0.43
C MET A 69 -1.15 -3.23 0.20
N ILE A 70 -0.26 -3.17 1.18
CA ILE A 70 1.08 -3.79 1.12
C ILE A 70 1.23 -4.72 2.31
N ALA A 71 1.44 -6.01 2.07
CA ALA A 71 1.71 -7.01 3.09
C ALA A 71 3.18 -7.43 3.05
N VAL A 72 3.93 -7.11 4.11
CA VAL A 72 5.39 -7.29 4.21
C VAL A 72 5.82 -7.90 5.55
N LEU A 73 4.98 -8.73 6.14
CA LEU A 73 5.31 -9.51 7.33
C LEU A 73 6.41 -10.54 7.02
N HIS A 74 6.97 -11.16 8.07
CA HIS A 74 8.03 -12.17 7.91
C HIS A 74 7.52 -13.43 7.19
N ASP A 75 6.31 -13.88 7.51
CA ASP A 75 5.68 -15.06 6.91
C ASP A 75 4.96 -14.69 5.61
N GLU A 76 5.40 -15.29 4.51
CA GLU A 76 4.81 -15.05 3.19
C GLU A 76 3.39 -15.58 3.03
N HIS A 77 3.01 -16.65 3.76
CA HIS A 77 1.65 -17.17 3.72
C HIS A 77 0.68 -16.21 4.40
N ILE A 78 1.13 -15.57 5.50
CA ILE A 78 0.37 -14.51 6.15
C ILE A 78 0.24 -13.29 5.22
N ASN A 79 1.30 -12.93 4.48
CA ASN A 79 1.25 -11.86 3.49
C ASN A 79 0.20 -12.13 2.41
N LEU A 80 0.20 -13.34 1.87
CA LEU A 80 -0.75 -13.76 0.84
C LEU A 80 -2.19 -13.76 1.39
N LEU A 81 -2.41 -14.36 2.56
CA LEU A 81 -3.73 -14.37 3.21
C LEU A 81 -4.23 -12.96 3.50
N THR A 82 -3.42 -12.12 4.11
CA THR A 82 -3.73 -10.72 4.38
C THR A 82 -4.10 -9.98 3.09
N GLY A 83 -3.33 -10.21 2.02
CA GLY A 83 -3.59 -9.60 0.72
C GLY A 83 -4.92 -10.02 0.12
N ILE A 84 -5.25 -11.31 0.16
CA ILE A 84 -6.52 -11.85 -0.33
C ILE A 84 -7.70 -11.24 0.45
N ILE A 85 -7.62 -11.22 1.78
CA ILE A 85 -8.65 -10.64 2.64
C ILE A 85 -8.82 -9.15 2.32
N ALA A 86 -7.72 -8.40 2.24
CA ALA A 86 -7.73 -6.97 1.94
C ALA A 86 -8.39 -6.67 0.59
N LYS A 87 -8.09 -7.48 -0.44
CA LYS A 87 -8.72 -7.35 -1.76
C LYS A 87 -10.22 -7.59 -1.69
N LYS A 88 -10.66 -8.61 -0.99
CA LYS A 88 -12.09 -8.90 -0.79
C LYS A 88 -12.81 -7.84 0.03
N LEU A 89 -12.12 -7.17 0.96
CA LEU A 89 -12.67 -6.05 1.71
C LEU A 89 -12.77 -4.75 0.89
N GLY A 90 -12.12 -4.68 -0.28
CA GLY A 90 -12.26 -3.58 -1.23
C GLY A 90 -11.00 -2.75 -1.51
N ALA A 91 -9.81 -3.20 -1.08
CA ALA A 91 -8.56 -2.56 -1.47
C ALA A 91 -8.42 -2.54 -3.01
N LYS A 92 -8.08 -1.39 -3.58
CA LYS A 92 -7.99 -1.25 -5.05
C LYS A 92 -6.86 -2.08 -5.63
N LYS A 93 -5.69 -2.01 -5.00
CA LYS A 93 -4.49 -2.79 -5.38
C LYS A 93 -3.88 -3.46 -4.16
N VAL A 94 -3.30 -4.63 -4.37
CA VAL A 94 -2.65 -5.40 -3.32
C VAL A 94 -1.29 -5.88 -3.78
N ILE A 95 -0.28 -5.68 -2.94
CA ILE A 95 1.07 -6.22 -3.10
C ILE A 95 1.38 -7.07 -1.88
N ALA A 96 1.80 -8.31 -2.09
CA ALA A 96 2.25 -9.21 -1.04
C ALA A 96 3.71 -9.60 -1.25
N ARG A 97 4.49 -9.61 -0.17
CA ARG A 97 5.88 -10.09 -0.21
C ARG A 97 5.89 -11.61 -0.17
N VAL A 98 6.54 -12.23 -1.16
CA VAL A 98 6.84 -13.66 -1.18
C VAL A 98 8.34 -13.86 -1.37
N ASN A 99 8.89 -14.93 -0.83
CA ASN A 99 10.32 -15.22 -0.86
C ASN A 99 10.62 -16.62 -1.41
N THR A 100 9.66 -17.55 -1.34
CA THR A 100 9.85 -18.94 -1.77
C THR A 100 9.75 -19.06 -3.28
N MET A 101 10.70 -19.80 -3.88
CA MET A 101 10.74 -20.01 -5.34
C MET A 101 9.47 -20.69 -5.87
N GLU A 102 8.84 -21.54 -5.07
CA GLU A 102 7.58 -22.19 -5.41
C GLU A 102 6.48 -21.16 -5.65
N ASN A 103 6.33 -20.18 -4.73
CA ASN A 103 5.35 -19.10 -4.84
C ASN A 103 5.67 -18.09 -5.95
N LEU A 104 6.88 -18.13 -6.50
CA LEU A 104 7.31 -17.30 -7.63
C LEU A 104 7.12 -17.98 -8.99
N SER A 105 6.69 -19.26 -9.02
CA SER A 105 6.45 -19.97 -10.28
C SER A 105 5.31 -19.31 -11.07
N PRO A 106 5.36 -19.32 -12.42
CA PRO A 106 4.34 -18.68 -13.25
C PRO A 106 2.92 -19.23 -13.01
N GLU A 107 2.80 -20.51 -12.71
CA GLU A 107 1.52 -21.18 -12.48
C GLU A 107 0.89 -20.70 -11.16
N VAL A 108 1.66 -20.72 -10.07
CA VAL A 108 1.22 -20.28 -8.76
C VAL A 108 0.93 -18.77 -8.77
N TRP A 109 1.75 -18.01 -9.50
CA TRP A 109 1.53 -16.57 -9.64
C TRP A 109 0.20 -16.24 -10.32
N ARG A 110 -0.19 -16.91 -11.37
CA ARG A 110 -1.51 -16.71 -12.01
C ARG A 110 -2.65 -16.96 -11.02
N MET A 111 -2.54 -18.00 -10.20
CA MET A 111 -3.53 -18.26 -9.15
C MET A 111 -3.66 -17.09 -8.17
N TYR A 112 -2.57 -16.48 -7.74
CA TYR A 112 -2.60 -15.30 -6.86
C TYR A 112 -3.19 -14.07 -7.55
N GLN A 113 -2.92 -13.88 -8.85
CA GLN A 113 -3.55 -12.81 -9.63
C GLN A 113 -5.07 -12.98 -9.71
N ASP A 114 -5.56 -14.19 -9.90
CA ASP A 114 -7.00 -14.49 -9.90
C ASP A 114 -7.65 -14.21 -8.53
N LEU A 115 -6.89 -14.34 -7.45
CA LEU A 115 -7.31 -13.96 -6.10
C LEU A 115 -7.18 -12.45 -5.80
N GLY A 116 -6.68 -11.68 -6.76
CA GLY A 116 -6.60 -10.22 -6.68
C GLY A 116 -5.30 -9.65 -6.14
N ILE A 117 -4.22 -10.45 -6.07
CA ILE A 117 -2.87 -9.98 -5.72
C ILE A 117 -2.18 -9.51 -7.00
N GLU A 118 -1.92 -8.22 -7.12
CA GLU A 118 -1.37 -7.61 -8.34
C GLU A 118 0.15 -7.59 -8.38
N GLY A 119 0.79 -7.67 -7.22
CA GLY A 119 2.24 -7.64 -7.10
C GLY A 119 2.74 -8.61 -6.04
N HIS A 120 3.78 -9.36 -6.38
CA HIS A 120 4.57 -10.12 -5.44
C HIS A 120 6.03 -9.86 -5.76
N HIS A 121 6.85 -9.69 -4.77
CA HIS A 121 8.26 -9.44 -5.03
C HIS A 121 9.13 -9.98 -3.93
N PRO A 122 10.27 -10.60 -4.32
CA PRO A 122 11.38 -10.80 -3.41
C PRO A 122 11.79 -9.46 -2.77
N ARG A 123 12.30 -9.54 -1.57
CA ARG A 123 12.70 -8.38 -0.74
C ARG A 123 13.51 -7.31 -1.49
N SER A 124 14.33 -7.73 -2.47
CA SER A 124 15.19 -6.86 -3.28
C SER A 124 14.45 -6.03 -4.34
N LEU A 125 13.29 -6.48 -4.82
CA LEU A 125 12.55 -5.84 -5.91
C LEU A 125 11.35 -5.00 -5.41
N LEU A 126 10.92 -5.22 -4.16
CA LEU A 126 9.78 -4.51 -3.57
C LEU A 126 9.98 -2.99 -3.61
N ARG A 127 11.17 -2.52 -3.22
CA ARG A 127 11.51 -1.09 -3.20
C ARG A 127 11.45 -0.45 -4.60
N GLN A 128 11.97 -1.13 -5.63
CA GLN A 128 12.02 -0.57 -6.99
C GLN A 128 10.62 -0.46 -7.61
N LYS A 129 9.76 -1.46 -7.40
CA LYS A 129 8.42 -1.43 -7.97
C LYS A 129 7.45 -0.54 -7.20
N LEU A 130 7.61 -0.41 -5.89
CA LEU A 130 6.88 0.59 -5.12
C LEU A 130 7.25 2.01 -5.57
N LEU A 131 8.54 2.30 -5.75
CA LEU A 131 8.99 3.57 -6.30
C LEU A 131 8.41 3.83 -7.70
N ALA A 132 8.45 2.86 -8.61
CA ALA A 132 7.88 2.98 -9.94
C ALA A 132 6.36 3.21 -9.89
N PHE A 133 5.64 2.49 -9.02
CA PHE A 133 4.20 2.67 -8.83
C PHE A 133 3.85 4.07 -8.30
N LEU A 134 4.62 4.57 -7.33
CA LEU A 134 4.42 5.90 -6.75
C LEU A 134 4.72 7.00 -7.77
N LEU A 135 5.78 6.86 -8.56
CA LEU A 135 6.14 7.81 -9.62
C LEU A 135 5.08 7.87 -10.72
N HIS A 136 4.56 6.72 -11.17
CA HIS A 136 3.47 6.69 -12.16
C HIS A 136 2.12 7.15 -11.59
N GLY A 137 1.90 7.00 -10.29
CA GLY A 137 0.73 7.55 -9.59
C GLY A 137 0.74 9.07 -9.56
N LEU A 138 1.91 9.68 -9.39
CA LEU A 138 2.08 11.14 -9.39
C LEU A 138 1.83 11.76 -10.77
N ASP A 139 2.23 11.08 -11.84
CA ASP A 139 2.06 11.57 -13.21
C ASP A 139 0.57 11.65 -13.62
N ARG A 140 -0.25 10.71 -13.18
CA ARG A 140 -1.70 10.74 -13.43
C ARG A 140 -2.45 11.82 -12.66
N GLN A 141 -1.97 12.24 -11.49
CA GLN A 141 -2.57 13.34 -10.73
C GLN A 141 -2.20 14.70 -11.32
N ASN A 142 -0.98 14.86 -11.85
CA ASN A 142 -0.55 16.10 -12.49
C ASN A 142 -1.32 16.39 -13.78
N HIS A 143 -1.68 15.37 -14.55
CA HIS A 143 -2.50 15.55 -15.76
C HIS A 143 -3.96 15.93 -15.48
N ARG A 144 -4.53 15.59 -14.33
CA ARG A 144 -5.88 16.03 -13.95
C ARG A 144 -5.93 17.50 -13.53
N HIS A 145 -4.89 18.02 -12.89
CA HIS A 145 -4.83 19.44 -12.49
C HIS A 145 -4.58 20.40 -13.63
N GLN A 146 -4.03 19.96 -14.77
CA GLN A 146 -3.82 20.80 -15.95
C GLN A 146 -5.06 20.95 -16.84
N GLN A 147 -6.12 20.16 -16.64
CA GLN A 147 -7.35 20.25 -17.43
C GLN A 147 -8.44 21.15 -16.81
N GLU A 148 -8.24 21.71 -15.62
CA GLU A 148 -9.23 22.56 -14.94
C GLU A 148 -8.93 24.07 -14.97
N ILE A 149 -8.07 24.54 -15.87
CA ILE A 149 -7.91 25.98 -16.07
C ILE A 149 -8.90 26.42 -17.18
N PRO A 150 -9.99 27.11 -16.87
CA PRO A 150 -10.88 27.63 -17.88
C PRO A 150 -10.16 28.71 -18.70
N PRO A 151 -10.42 28.82 -20.01
CA PRO A 151 -9.80 29.86 -20.82
C PRO A 151 -10.28 31.23 -20.36
N CYS A 152 -9.34 32.13 -20.06
CA CYS A 152 -9.61 33.52 -19.80
C CYS A 152 -10.19 34.15 -21.08
N HIS A 153 -11.49 34.41 -21.09
CA HIS A 153 -12.10 35.27 -22.12
C HIS A 153 -11.52 36.66 -21.97
N GLY A 154 -10.64 37.01 -22.88
CA GLY A 154 -10.24 38.38 -23.10
C GLY A 154 -11.45 39.21 -23.54
N ALA A 155 -11.88 40.12 -22.68
CA ALA A 155 -12.80 41.16 -23.07
C ALA A 155 -12.08 42.15 -23.96
N SER A 156 -12.32 42.06 -25.27
CA SER A 156 -12.12 43.13 -26.20
C SER A 156 -13.25 44.12 -26.00
N GLY A 157 -12.95 45.32 -25.53
CA GLY A 157 -13.84 46.43 -25.41
C GLY A 157 -13.16 47.71 -25.95
N ARG A 158 -13.74 48.31 -26.87
CA ARG A 158 -13.42 49.51 -27.63
C ARG A 158 -13.05 50.70 -26.76
#